data_735e0889d33b4baf34420a3f8c9b1c40
#
_entry.id   735e0889d33b4baf34420a3f8c9b1c40
#
_cell.length_a   1.000
_cell.length_b   1.000
_cell.length_c   1.000
_cell.angle_alpha   90.00
_cell.angle_beta   90.00
_cell.angle_gamma   90.00
#
_symmetry.space_group_name_H-M   'P 1'
#
loop_
_entity.id
_entity.type
_entity.pdbx_description
1 polymer ?
#
loop_
_entity_poly.entity_id
_entity_poly.type
_entity_poly.pdbx_seq_one_letter_code
_entity_poly.pdbx_strand_id
1 'polypeptide(L)'
;MAVAAHIVMQVGTRHGARRTVPDFSGVKLDQAQRMARKYDLKLHINDSLFVPAYEGGIVLDQLPEGGVEVKPGRTVYITINSFRQKMVPVPYVAGRSLRQAKNMLEIAGLEIDELVYRADMATNYVLDEYCDGRPVAATSKIEAELGSGVTLYVGVEGGYGTTVVPLSLIHI
;
A
#
# COMPACT_ATOMS: atom_id res chain seq x y z
N MET A 1 -25.43 -6.81 57.62
CA MET A 1 -24.06 -6.79 57.05
C MET A 1 -24.00 -7.24 55.57
N ALA A 2 -24.71 -8.28 55.15
CA ALA A 2 -24.69 -8.76 53.74
C ALA A 2 -25.28 -7.76 52.71
N VAL A 3 -26.31 -6.99 53.07
CA VAL A 3 -27.00 -6.02 52.19
C VAL A 3 -26.11 -4.80 51.90
N ALA A 4 -25.35 -4.33 52.91
CA ALA A 4 -24.44 -3.20 52.72
C ALA A 4 -23.26 -3.55 51.82
N ALA A 5 -22.73 -4.80 51.88
CA ALA A 5 -21.68 -5.27 51.00
C ALA A 5 -22.16 -5.38 49.53
N HIS A 6 -23.41 -5.77 49.32
CA HIS A 6 -24.01 -5.88 47.99
C HIS A 6 -24.21 -4.48 47.33
N ILE A 7 -24.59 -3.48 48.09
CA ILE A 7 -24.77 -2.10 47.63
C ILE A 7 -23.39 -1.47 47.29
N VAL A 8 -22.36 -1.71 48.11
CA VAL A 8 -21.01 -1.21 47.83
C VAL A 8 -20.42 -1.85 46.58
N MET A 9 -20.72 -3.13 46.31
CA MET A 9 -20.28 -3.84 45.14
C MET A 9 -20.97 -3.36 43.85
N GLN A 10 -22.22 -2.90 43.90
CA GLN A 10 -22.96 -2.33 42.78
C GLN A 10 -22.52 -0.91 42.43
N VAL A 11 -22.06 -0.13 43.38
CA VAL A 11 -21.57 1.25 43.13
C VAL A 11 -20.15 1.26 42.55
N GLY A 12 -19.35 0.23 42.86
CA GLY A 12 -17.97 0.12 42.34
C GLY A 12 -17.85 -0.42 40.91
N THR A 13 -18.86 -1.15 40.42
CA THR A 13 -18.86 -1.69 39.05
C THR A 13 -19.79 -0.84 38.19
N ARG A 14 -19.23 -0.11 37.23
CA ARG A 14 -19.98 0.65 36.19
C ARG A 14 -20.74 -0.32 35.27
N HIS A 15 -21.57 -1.20 35.86
CA HIS A 15 -22.43 -2.12 35.12
C HIS A 15 -23.50 -1.32 34.37
N GLY A 16 -23.43 -1.32 33.03
CA GLY A 16 -24.41 -0.68 32.16
C GLY A 16 -23.94 0.60 31.44
N ALA A 17 -22.79 1.16 31.81
CA ALA A 17 -22.25 2.28 31.03
C ALA A 17 -21.94 1.83 29.62
N ARG A 18 -22.56 2.46 28.63
CA ARG A 18 -22.27 2.25 27.21
C ARG A 18 -21.73 3.53 26.60
N ARG A 19 -20.94 3.38 25.57
CA ARG A 19 -20.40 4.47 24.75
C ARG A 19 -20.73 4.20 23.30
N THR A 20 -21.22 5.21 22.61
CA THR A 20 -21.39 5.14 21.17
C THR A 20 -20.04 5.42 20.51
N VAL A 21 -19.61 4.52 19.64
CA VAL A 21 -18.39 4.70 18.85
C VAL A 21 -18.63 5.84 17.85
N PRO A 22 -17.82 6.90 17.86
CA PRO A 22 -17.91 7.93 16.82
C PRO A 22 -17.42 7.38 15.47
N ASP A 23 -17.86 7.99 14.38
CA ASP A 23 -17.31 7.73 13.06
C ASP A 23 -15.97 8.44 12.91
N PHE A 24 -14.91 7.67 12.68
CA PHE A 24 -13.55 8.15 12.44
C PHE A 24 -13.19 8.20 10.97
N SER A 25 -14.04 7.66 10.07
CA SER A 25 -13.75 7.59 8.63
C SER A 25 -13.53 9.00 8.05
N GLY A 26 -12.47 9.16 7.25
CA GLY A 26 -12.10 10.46 6.67
C GLY A 26 -11.43 11.44 7.65
N VAL A 27 -11.24 11.07 8.90
CA VAL A 27 -10.65 11.93 9.94
C VAL A 27 -9.13 11.69 10.00
N LYS A 28 -8.34 12.76 10.24
CA LYS A 28 -6.88 12.61 10.46
C LYS A 28 -6.61 11.88 11.79
N LEU A 29 -5.59 11.06 11.83
CA LEU A 29 -5.23 10.20 12.95
C LEU A 29 -5.14 10.96 14.30
N ASP A 30 -4.50 12.13 14.30
CA ASP A 30 -4.37 12.96 15.50
C ASP A 30 -5.72 13.47 16.04
N GLN A 31 -6.64 13.80 15.13
CA GLN A 31 -8.01 14.20 15.48
C GLN A 31 -8.82 12.98 15.95
N ALA A 32 -8.71 11.83 15.26
CA ALA A 32 -9.35 10.59 15.67
C ALA A 32 -8.92 10.15 17.08
N GLN A 33 -7.64 10.29 17.42
CA GLN A 33 -7.13 10.01 18.75
C GLN A 33 -7.73 10.94 19.82
N ARG A 34 -7.88 12.24 19.54
CA ARG A 34 -8.54 13.18 20.45
C ARG A 34 -10.01 12.83 20.63
N MET A 35 -10.70 12.48 19.56
CA MET A 35 -12.10 12.05 19.61
C MET A 35 -12.26 10.77 20.44
N ALA A 36 -11.44 9.75 20.20
CA ALA A 36 -11.50 8.50 20.95
C ALA A 36 -11.35 8.71 22.46
N ARG A 37 -10.40 9.55 22.89
CA ARG A 37 -10.22 9.90 24.30
C ARG A 37 -11.45 10.57 24.90
N LYS A 38 -12.11 11.47 24.16
CA LYS A 38 -13.34 12.15 24.60
C LYS A 38 -14.49 11.17 24.86
N TYR A 39 -14.54 10.07 24.11
CA TYR A 39 -15.57 9.02 24.23
C TYR A 39 -15.13 7.86 25.16
N ASP A 40 -14.00 8.00 25.87
CA ASP A 40 -13.45 6.95 26.74
C ASP A 40 -13.22 5.63 25.95
N LEU A 41 -12.64 5.77 24.75
CA LEU A 41 -12.27 4.68 23.86
C LEU A 41 -10.76 4.66 23.61
N LYS A 42 -10.22 3.50 23.29
CA LYS A 42 -8.84 3.32 22.85
C LYS A 42 -8.82 3.19 21.32
N LEU A 43 -7.83 3.80 20.67
CA LEU A 43 -7.60 3.65 19.26
C LEU A 43 -6.36 2.79 19.01
N HIS A 44 -6.46 1.83 18.10
CA HIS A 44 -5.35 0.99 17.69
C HIS A 44 -5.29 0.93 16.16
N ILE A 45 -4.13 1.26 15.60
CA ILE A 45 -3.89 1.11 14.16
C ILE A 45 -3.65 -0.37 13.90
N ASN A 46 -4.57 -1.00 13.20
CA ASN A 46 -4.51 -2.42 12.84
C ASN A 46 -3.79 -2.64 11.52
N ASP A 47 -3.98 -1.72 10.56
CA ASP A 47 -3.42 -1.83 9.22
C ASP A 47 -3.22 -0.45 8.59
N SER A 48 -2.43 -0.41 7.51
CA SER A 48 -2.25 0.78 6.69
C SER A 48 -2.25 0.40 5.20
N LEU A 49 -3.04 1.11 4.42
CA LEU A 49 -3.16 0.95 2.98
C LEU A 49 -2.75 2.25 2.30
N PHE A 50 -2.17 2.17 1.13
CA PHE A 50 -1.92 3.36 0.32
C PHE A 50 -3.04 3.55 -0.70
N VAL A 51 -3.79 4.65 -0.55
CA VAL A 51 -4.84 5.09 -1.48
C VAL A 51 -4.49 6.49 -1.95
N PRO A 52 -4.11 6.68 -3.23
CA PRO A 52 -3.64 7.98 -3.74
C PRO A 52 -4.62 9.14 -3.59
N ALA A 53 -5.93 8.82 -3.50
CA ALA A 53 -6.99 9.83 -3.36
C ALA A 53 -7.05 10.49 -1.98
N TYR A 54 -6.35 9.97 -0.98
CA TYR A 54 -6.37 10.45 0.40
C TYR A 54 -4.98 10.86 0.88
N GLU A 55 -4.93 11.88 1.72
CA GLU A 55 -3.68 12.22 2.43
C GLU A 55 -3.25 11.11 3.38
N GLY A 56 -1.93 10.97 3.60
CA GLY A 56 -1.40 10.04 4.59
C GLY A 56 -1.94 10.34 6.00
N GLY A 57 -2.22 9.28 6.76
CA GLY A 57 -2.77 9.37 8.11
C GLY A 57 -4.26 9.65 8.21
N ILE A 58 -5.01 9.62 7.10
CA ILE A 58 -6.47 9.62 7.12
C ILE A 58 -6.96 8.22 7.51
N VAL A 59 -7.96 8.15 8.39
CA VAL A 59 -8.64 6.89 8.73
C VAL A 59 -9.52 6.47 7.54
N LEU A 60 -9.25 5.28 7.01
CA LEU A 60 -9.98 4.71 5.87
C LEU A 60 -11.15 3.83 6.32
N ASP A 61 -10.94 3.09 7.42
CA ASP A 61 -11.91 2.13 7.94
C ASP A 61 -11.75 1.96 9.45
N GLN A 62 -12.80 1.47 10.13
CA GLN A 62 -12.81 1.23 11.57
C GLN A 62 -13.64 0.01 11.98
N LEU A 63 -13.23 -0.62 13.07
CA LEU A 63 -13.98 -1.71 13.71
C LEU A 63 -13.92 -1.55 15.25
N PRO A 64 -15.06 -1.44 15.98
CA PRO A 64 -16.44 -1.40 15.50
C PRO A 64 -16.78 -0.16 14.67
N GLU A 65 -17.83 -0.29 13.85
CA GLU A 65 -18.36 0.82 13.04
C GLU A 65 -18.87 1.98 13.92
N GLY A 66 -18.97 3.16 13.30
CA GLY A 66 -19.59 4.33 13.92
C GLY A 66 -21.05 4.05 14.29
N GLY A 67 -21.48 4.56 15.45
CA GLY A 67 -22.84 4.38 15.97
C GLY A 67 -23.04 3.11 16.82
N VAL A 68 -22.11 2.16 16.82
CA VAL A 68 -22.21 0.95 17.64
C VAL A 68 -21.98 1.28 19.12
N GLU A 69 -22.79 0.68 19.99
CA GLU A 69 -22.61 0.81 21.45
C GLU A 69 -21.61 -0.20 21.99
N VAL A 70 -20.64 0.28 22.74
CA VAL A 70 -19.56 -0.52 23.32
C VAL A 70 -19.36 -0.19 24.81
N LYS A 71 -18.61 -1.02 25.51
CA LYS A 71 -18.20 -0.72 26.89
C LYS A 71 -17.13 0.39 26.92
N PRO A 72 -17.09 1.23 27.97
CA PRO A 72 -16.00 2.19 28.21
C PRO A 72 -14.63 1.49 28.14
N GLY A 73 -13.63 2.17 27.59
CA GLY A 73 -12.28 1.63 27.43
C GLY A 73 -12.13 0.60 26.30
N ARG A 74 -13.18 0.36 25.49
CA ARG A 74 -13.11 -0.53 24.31
C ARG A 74 -12.09 -0.01 23.32
N THR A 75 -11.32 -0.92 22.75
CA THR A 75 -10.41 -0.61 21.63
C THR A 75 -11.19 -0.60 20.31
N VAL A 76 -11.05 0.47 19.56
CA VAL A 76 -11.47 0.59 18.16
C VAL A 76 -10.23 0.39 17.30
N TYR A 77 -10.30 -0.56 16.40
CA TYR A 77 -9.26 -0.84 15.43
C TYR A 77 -9.52 0.01 14.19
N ILE A 78 -8.48 0.67 13.69
CA ILE A 78 -8.59 1.52 12.51
C ILE A 78 -7.58 1.09 11.45
N THR A 79 -7.96 1.27 10.19
CA THR A 79 -7.06 1.23 9.04
C THR A 79 -6.80 2.67 8.60
N ILE A 80 -5.54 3.04 8.44
CA ILE A 80 -5.17 4.40 8.02
C ILE A 80 -4.59 4.38 6.62
N ASN A 81 -4.69 5.53 5.92
CA ASN A 81 -3.93 5.73 4.70
C ASN A 81 -2.44 5.86 5.00
N SER A 82 -1.60 5.11 4.30
CA SER A 82 -0.15 5.18 4.44
C SER A 82 0.37 6.54 3.95
N PHE A 83 1.44 7.02 4.58
CA PHE A 83 2.14 8.25 4.14
C PHE A 83 3.00 8.03 2.90
N ARG A 84 3.32 6.79 2.59
CA ARG A 84 4.15 6.41 1.44
C ARG A 84 3.59 5.18 0.76
N GLN A 85 3.80 5.10 -0.54
CA GLN A 85 3.52 3.92 -1.33
C GLN A 85 4.43 2.76 -0.87
N LYS A 86 3.96 1.54 -1.02
CA LYS A 86 4.75 0.35 -0.70
C LYS A 86 5.93 0.25 -1.65
N MET A 87 7.15 0.11 -1.10
CA MET A 87 8.34 -0.19 -1.88
C MET A 87 8.43 -1.68 -2.17
N VAL A 88 8.80 -2.01 -3.40
CA VAL A 88 9.00 -3.39 -3.87
C VAL A 88 10.38 -3.52 -4.53
N PRO A 89 11.05 -4.68 -4.41
CA PRO A 89 12.33 -4.90 -5.06
C PRO A 89 12.13 -5.00 -6.59
N VAL A 90 13.00 -4.34 -7.35
CA VAL A 90 13.02 -4.42 -8.81
C VAL A 90 13.75 -5.70 -9.22
N PRO A 91 13.07 -6.66 -9.88
CA PRO A 91 13.71 -7.90 -10.31
C PRO A 91 14.62 -7.64 -11.52
N TYR A 92 15.79 -8.26 -11.56
CA TYR A 92 16.68 -8.19 -12.70
C TYR A 92 16.15 -9.05 -13.87
N VAL A 93 15.82 -8.41 -15.00
CA VAL A 93 15.20 -9.06 -16.15
C VAL A 93 16.04 -9.03 -17.44
N ALA A 94 17.21 -8.38 -17.45
CA ALA A 94 18.11 -8.42 -18.59
C ALA A 94 18.57 -9.86 -18.89
N GLY A 95 18.67 -10.21 -20.18
CA GLY A 95 18.92 -11.57 -20.65
C GLY A 95 17.69 -12.49 -20.66
N ARG A 96 16.50 -12.00 -20.28
CA ARG A 96 15.23 -12.73 -20.38
C ARG A 96 14.47 -12.35 -21.64
N SER A 97 13.56 -13.23 -22.09
CA SER A 97 12.62 -12.84 -23.15
C SER A 97 11.69 -11.75 -22.65
N LEU A 98 11.20 -10.88 -23.54
CA LEU A 98 10.27 -9.80 -23.18
C LEU A 98 9.03 -10.31 -22.43
N ARG A 99 8.50 -11.49 -22.82
CA ARG A 99 7.36 -12.11 -22.11
C ARG A 99 7.71 -12.51 -20.68
N GLN A 100 8.89 -13.08 -20.45
CA GLN A 100 9.34 -13.44 -19.09
C GLN A 100 9.58 -12.19 -18.25
N ALA A 101 10.21 -11.16 -18.82
CA ALA A 101 10.46 -9.89 -18.17
C ALA A 101 9.14 -9.24 -17.71
N LYS A 102 8.13 -9.17 -18.59
CA LYS A 102 6.81 -8.66 -18.29
C LYS A 102 6.19 -9.38 -17.09
N ASN A 103 6.14 -10.72 -17.15
CA ASN A 103 5.57 -11.51 -16.03
C ASN A 103 6.32 -11.30 -14.72
N MET A 104 7.65 -11.19 -14.76
CA MET A 104 8.46 -10.96 -13.54
C MET A 104 8.19 -9.59 -12.93
N LEU A 105 8.07 -8.56 -13.75
CA LEU A 105 7.75 -7.19 -13.31
C LEU A 105 6.32 -7.13 -12.73
N GLU A 106 5.33 -7.71 -13.41
CA GLU A 106 3.95 -7.76 -12.94
C GLU A 106 3.82 -8.49 -11.59
N ILE A 107 4.53 -9.63 -11.42
CA ILE A 107 4.55 -10.36 -10.13
C ILE A 107 5.18 -9.50 -9.03
N ALA A 108 6.20 -8.69 -9.35
CA ALA A 108 6.80 -7.75 -8.41
C ALA A 108 5.92 -6.52 -8.12
N GLY A 109 4.83 -6.34 -8.89
CA GLY A 109 3.94 -5.18 -8.78
C GLY A 109 4.48 -3.94 -9.47
N LEU A 110 5.31 -4.13 -10.50
CA LEU A 110 5.87 -3.09 -11.36
C LEU A 110 5.27 -3.16 -12.75
N GLU A 111 5.31 -2.05 -13.48
CA GLU A 111 4.80 -1.97 -14.86
C GLU A 111 5.94 -1.67 -15.83
N ILE A 112 5.74 -2.00 -17.11
CA ILE A 112 6.64 -1.55 -18.16
C ILE A 112 6.14 -0.18 -18.61
N ASP A 113 6.96 0.86 -18.42
CA ASP A 113 6.64 2.22 -18.85
C ASP A 113 7.01 2.45 -20.32
N GLU A 114 8.18 1.98 -20.72
CA GLU A 114 8.72 2.23 -22.04
C GLU A 114 9.47 1.01 -22.57
N LEU A 115 9.29 0.72 -23.86
CA LEU A 115 10.09 -0.26 -24.61
C LEU A 115 10.95 0.47 -25.64
N VAL A 116 12.25 0.32 -25.50
CA VAL A 116 13.25 0.88 -26.44
C VAL A 116 13.85 -0.24 -27.25
N TYR A 117 13.58 -0.26 -28.54
CA TYR A 117 14.12 -1.29 -29.43
C TYR A 117 15.50 -0.88 -29.94
N ARG A 118 16.47 -1.82 -29.84
CA ARG A 118 17.83 -1.68 -30.38
C ARG A 118 18.14 -2.79 -31.34
N ALA A 119 18.91 -2.48 -32.36
CA ALA A 119 19.43 -3.50 -33.29
C ALA A 119 20.35 -4.49 -32.55
N ASP A 120 19.94 -5.75 -32.49
CA ASP A 120 20.69 -6.82 -31.84
C ASP A 120 20.29 -8.18 -32.44
N MET A 121 21.20 -9.15 -32.38
CA MET A 121 20.90 -10.53 -32.80
C MET A 121 19.93 -11.24 -31.86
N ALA A 122 19.84 -10.80 -30.61
CA ALA A 122 18.94 -11.35 -29.58
C ALA A 122 17.54 -10.75 -29.71
N THR A 123 16.80 -11.07 -30.75
CA THR A 123 15.45 -10.56 -31.01
C THR A 123 14.47 -10.95 -29.90
N ASN A 124 13.69 -9.97 -29.42
CA ASN A 124 12.72 -10.12 -28.31
C ASN A 124 13.31 -10.50 -26.95
N TYR A 125 14.60 -10.26 -26.75
CA TYR A 125 15.25 -10.36 -25.44
C TYR A 125 15.53 -8.98 -24.86
N VAL A 126 15.44 -8.87 -23.54
CA VAL A 126 15.79 -7.65 -22.81
C VAL A 126 17.31 -7.55 -22.76
N LEU A 127 17.85 -6.47 -23.31
CA LEU A 127 19.28 -6.18 -23.33
C LEU A 127 19.70 -5.45 -22.04
N ASP A 128 18.93 -4.43 -21.68
CA ASP A 128 19.14 -3.58 -20.51
C ASP A 128 17.81 -3.18 -19.88
N GLU A 129 17.84 -2.82 -18.61
CA GLU A 129 16.68 -2.32 -17.90
C GLU A 129 17.03 -1.13 -17.00
N TYR A 130 16.10 -0.19 -16.90
CA TYR A 130 16.24 1.03 -16.09
C TYR A 130 14.98 1.26 -15.27
N CYS A 131 15.17 1.61 -14.01
CA CYS A 131 14.12 2.04 -13.11
C CYS A 131 14.45 3.44 -12.59
N ASP A 132 13.54 4.40 -12.75
CA ASP A 132 13.76 5.81 -12.43
C ASP A 132 15.07 6.38 -13.02
N GLY A 133 15.40 6.00 -14.26
CA GLY A 133 16.63 6.42 -14.94
C GLY A 133 17.93 5.78 -14.42
N ARG A 134 17.84 4.84 -13.48
CA ARG A 134 18.99 4.09 -12.94
C ARG A 134 19.07 2.71 -13.57
N PRO A 135 20.26 2.28 -14.04
CA PRO A 135 20.42 0.94 -14.57
C PRO A 135 20.24 -0.09 -13.46
N VAL A 136 19.46 -1.13 -13.73
CA VAL A 136 19.28 -2.26 -12.83
C VAL A 136 20.31 -3.33 -13.20
N ALA A 137 21.10 -3.76 -12.23
CA ALA A 137 22.08 -4.83 -12.40
C ALA A 137 21.72 -6.03 -11.52
N ALA A 138 22.19 -7.22 -11.87
CA ALA A 138 21.90 -8.44 -11.13
C ALA A 138 22.30 -8.38 -9.64
N THR A 139 23.25 -7.53 -9.29
CA THR A 139 23.72 -7.31 -7.92
C THR A 139 23.11 -6.09 -7.25
N SER A 140 22.36 -5.25 -7.99
CA SER A 140 21.74 -4.06 -7.42
C SER A 140 20.51 -4.44 -6.61
N LYS A 141 20.38 -3.85 -5.42
CA LYS A 141 19.18 -3.94 -4.57
C LYS A 141 18.36 -2.66 -4.73
N ILE A 142 17.84 -2.46 -5.94
CA ILE A 142 17.00 -1.30 -6.23
C ILE A 142 15.58 -1.63 -5.78
N GLU A 143 14.98 -0.71 -5.05
CA GLU A 143 13.57 -0.73 -4.69
C GLU A 143 12.86 0.43 -5.38
N ALA A 144 11.63 0.18 -5.84
CA ALA A 144 10.77 1.16 -6.46
C ALA A 144 9.39 1.14 -5.80
N GLU A 145 8.62 2.19 -5.98
CA GLU A 145 7.24 2.22 -5.50
C GLU A 145 6.38 1.20 -6.26
N LEU A 146 5.45 0.56 -5.57
CA LEU A 146 4.49 -0.36 -6.18
C LEU A 146 3.75 0.35 -7.34
N GLY A 147 3.76 -0.25 -8.54
CA GLY A 147 3.19 0.35 -9.74
C GLY A 147 4.16 1.28 -10.50
N SER A 148 5.41 1.42 -10.07
CA SER A 148 6.41 2.19 -10.82
C SER A 148 6.71 1.55 -12.18
N GLY A 149 7.02 2.41 -13.16
CA GLY A 149 7.40 2.02 -14.50
C GLY A 149 8.87 1.63 -14.62
N VAL A 150 9.15 0.60 -15.40
CA VAL A 150 10.49 0.14 -15.76
C VAL A 150 10.67 0.28 -17.27
N THR A 151 11.75 0.93 -17.69
CA THR A 151 12.13 1.03 -19.11
C THR A 151 12.97 -0.17 -19.50
N LEU A 152 12.57 -0.87 -20.56
CA LEU A 152 13.28 -2.04 -21.07
C LEU A 152 13.88 -1.76 -22.47
N TYR A 153 15.14 -2.11 -22.63
CA TYR A 153 15.80 -2.12 -23.93
C TYR A 153 15.72 -3.53 -24.53
N VAL A 154 15.11 -3.66 -25.69
CA VAL A 154 14.79 -4.96 -26.31
C VAL A 154 15.49 -5.08 -27.64
N GLY A 155 16.13 -6.24 -27.90
CA GLY A 155 16.77 -6.54 -29.15
C GLY A 155 15.76 -6.74 -30.27
N VAL A 156 16.11 -6.24 -31.49
CA VAL A 156 15.38 -6.48 -32.72
C VAL A 156 16.35 -6.70 -33.89
N GLU A 157 16.13 -7.76 -34.66
CA GLU A 157 16.95 -8.05 -35.82
C GLU A 157 16.70 -7.04 -36.96
N GLY A 158 17.77 -6.52 -37.59
CA GLY A 158 17.70 -5.68 -38.78
C GLY A 158 17.25 -4.23 -38.56
N GLY A 159 17.16 -3.75 -37.32
CA GLY A 159 16.79 -2.37 -37.03
C GLY A 159 17.95 -1.39 -37.24
N TYR A 160 17.78 -0.43 -38.16
CA TYR A 160 18.67 0.75 -38.24
C TYR A 160 18.16 1.83 -37.30
N GLY A 161 18.72 1.89 -36.10
CA GLY A 161 18.40 2.93 -35.12
C GLY A 161 17.66 2.45 -33.89
N THR A 162 17.53 3.36 -32.90
CA THR A 162 16.76 3.15 -31.67
C THR A 162 15.36 3.66 -31.90
N THR A 163 14.35 2.81 -31.70
CA THR A 163 12.93 3.20 -31.77
C THR A 163 12.32 3.08 -30.38
N VAL A 164 11.76 4.17 -29.89
CA VAL A 164 10.99 4.21 -28.64
C VAL A 164 9.52 4.00 -28.98
N VAL A 165 8.89 3.02 -28.36
CA VAL A 165 7.46 2.75 -28.55
C VAL A 165 6.77 2.86 -27.19
N PRO A 166 5.87 3.83 -27.02
CA PRO A 166 5.08 3.93 -25.80
C PRO A 166 4.14 2.73 -25.67
N LEU A 167 3.96 2.25 -24.44
CA LEU A 167 3.21 1.02 -24.15
C LEU A 167 1.76 1.05 -24.66
N SER A 168 1.15 2.24 -24.75
CA SER A 168 -0.22 2.43 -25.28
C SER A 168 -0.42 1.95 -26.73
N LEU A 169 0.66 1.72 -27.47
CA LEU A 169 0.64 1.24 -28.86
C LEU A 169 1.05 -0.23 -29.02
N ILE A 170 1.34 -0.92 -27.90
CA ILE A 170 1.82 -2.29 -27.94
C ILE A 170 0.71 -3.23 -27.49
N HIS A 171 0.16 -3.98 -28.44
CA HIS A 171 -0.69 -5.15 -28.15
C HIS A 171 0.21 -6.38 -28.01
N ILE A 172 0.49 -6.78 -26.76
CA ILE A 172 1.22 -8.01 -26.44
C ILE A 172 0.24 -9.06 -25.92
#